data_1ac5f37e0278ea0f68a3de608e8d9860
#
_entry.id   1ac5f37e0278ea0f68a3de608e8d9860
#
_cell.length_a   1.000
_cell.length_b   1.000
_cell.length_c   1.000
_cell.angle_alpha   90.00
_cell.angle_beta   90.00
_cell.angle_gamma   90.00
#
_symmetry.space_group_name_H-M   'P 1'
#
loop_
_entity.id
_entity.type
_entity.pdbx_description
1 polymer ?
#
loop_
_entity_poly.entity_id
_entity_poly.type
_entity_poly.pdbx_seq_one_letter_code
_entity_poly.pdbx_strand_id
1 'polypeptide(L)'
;MRKVVCPGSFDPITFGHLDIVERAAKNFDEVVIAVLVNQTKQTLFSVEERISMIKEVTNKYGNVKVDSWSGLLVDYCKSNDISMIVKGLRAVSDFDYE
;
A
#
# COMPACT_ATOMS: atom_id res chain seq x y z
N MET A 1 9.67 -11.57 -10.38
CA MET A 1 9.28 -10.15 -10.20
C MET A 1 9.15 -9.85 -8.71
N ARG A 2 9.80 -8.79 -8.25
CA ARG A 2 9.75 -8.40 -6.84
C ARG A 2 8.63 -7.39 -6.62
N LYS A 3 7.57 -7.83 -5.96
CA LYS A 3 6.42 -6.99 -5.59
C LYS A 3 6.42 -6.75 -4.10
N VAL A 4 6.07 -5.54 -3.71
CA VAL A 4 5.92 -5.18 -2.30
C VAL A 4 4.59 -4.47 -2.09
N VAL A 5 3.97 -4.67 -0.94
CA VAL A 5 2.75 -3.99 -0.56
C VAL A 5 3.05 -2.96 0.54
N CYS A 6 2.45 -1.79 0.39
CA CYS A 6 2.47 -0.74 1.41
C CYS A 6 1.04 -0.61 1.95
N PRO A 7 0.71 -1.30 3.05
CA PRO A 7 -0.66 -1.27 3.57
C PRO A 7 -0.87 -0.11 4.53
N GLY A 8 -2.08 0.39 4.61
CA GLY A 8 -2.43 1.41 5.58
C GLY A 8 -3.80 2.01 5.32
N SER A 9 -4.21 2.90 6.19
CA SER A 9 -5.48 3.63 6.04
C SER A 9 -5.34 4.78 5.05
N PHE A 10 -4.20 5.46 5.05
CA PHE A 10 -3.92 6.62 4.18
C PHE A 10 -5.07 7.65 4.22
N ASP A 11 -5.37 8.14 5.39
CA ASP A 11 -6.53 8.98 5.65
C ASP A 11 -6.14 10.37 6.20
N PRO A 12 -5.48 11.23 5.42
CA PRO A 12 -4.96 11.05 4.06
C PRO A 12 -3.53 10.51 4.02
N ILE A 13 -3.01 10.30 2.81
CA ILE A 13 -1.59 10.01 2.63
C ILE A 13 -0.76 11.21 3.05
N THR A 14 0.37 10.95 3.70
CA THR A 14 1.27 12.00 4.21
C THR A 14 2.60 11.98 3.45
N PHE A 15 3.43 12.99 3.68
CA PHE A 15 4.78 13.03 3.11
C PHE A 15 5.64 11.87 3.61
N GLY A 16 5.43 11.43 4.85
CA GLY A 16 6.11 10.24 5.38
C GLY A 16 5.75 8.99 4.61
N HIS A 17 4.48 8.79 4.31
CA HIS A 17 4.02 7.67 3.47
C HIS A 17 4.60 7.77 2.07
N LEU A 18 4.60 8.97 1.50
CA LEU A 18 5.10 9.19 0.14
C LEU A 18 6.59 8.89 0.04
N ASP A 19 7.38 9.24 1.05
CA ASP A 19 8.79 8.93 1.10
C ASP A 19 9.04 7.41 1.08
N ILE A 20 8.26 6.66 1.86
CA ILE A 20 8.33 5.19 1.88
C ILE A 20 8.02 4.62 0.51
N VAL A 21 6.95 5.10 -0.11
CA VAL A 21 6.53 4.63 -1.44
C VAL A 21 7.60 4.92 -2.49
N GLU A 22 8.18 6.10 -2.44
CA GLU A 22 9.24 6.48 -3.37
C GLU A 22 10.46 5.57 -3.24
N ARG A 23 10.89 5.27 -2.02
CA ARG A 23 12.00 4.37 -1.77
C ARG A 23 11.69 2.95 -2.24
N ALA A 24 10.47 2.48 -1.98
CA ALA A 24 10.05 1.16 -2.44
C ALA A 24 10.01 1.11 -3.97
N ALA A 25 9.53 2.15 -4.62
CA ALA A 25 9.45 2.20 -6.07
C ALA A 25 10.83 2.11 -6.73
N LYS A 26 11.86 2.61 -6.06
CA LYS A 26 13.25 2.52 -6.56
C LYS A 26 13.87 1.14 -6.39
N ASN A 27 13.37 0.35 -5.44
CA ASN A 27 14.00 -0.91 -5.05
C ASN A 27 13.22 -2.16 -5.45
N PHE A 28 11.99 -2.01 -5.88
CA PHE A 28 11.13 -3.14 -6.25
C PHE A 28 10.56 -2.95 -7.65
N ASP A 29 10.20 -4.07 -8.27
CA ASP A 29 9.64 -4.04 -9.62
C ASP A 29 8.23 -3.46 -9.63
N GLU A 30 7.45 -3.74 -8.57
CA GLU A 30 6.10 -3.23 -8.43
C GLU A 30 5.81 -2.92 -6.97
N VAL A 31 5.18 -1.78 -6.73
CA VAL A 31 4.73 -1.35 -5.42
C VAL A 31 3.22 -1.23 -5.46
N VAL A 32 2.54 -1.92 -4.54
CA VAL A 32 1.09 -1.82 -4.40
C VAL A 32 0.78 -1.09 -3.10
N ILE A 33 0.10 0.04 -3.22
CA ILE A 33 -0.41 0.75 -2.05
C ILE A 33 -1.80 0.19 -1.78
N ALA A 34 -1.95 -0.53 -0.68
CA ALA A 34 -3.21 -1.19 -0.31
C ALA A 34 -3.92 -0.36 0.75
N VAL A 35 -5.03 0.25 0.37
CA VAL A 35 -5.84 1.09 1.26
C VAL A 35 -6.79 0.20 2.04
N LEU A 36 -6.71 0.26 3.36
CA LEU A 36 -7.58 -0.54 4.23
C LEU A 36 -9.00 0.00 4.20
N VAL A 37 -9.94 -0.89 3.91
CA VAL A 37 -11.36 -0.63 4.03
C VAL A 37 -11.84 -1.26 5.34
N ASN A 38 -12.18 -0.42 6.31
CA ASN A 38 -12.67 -0.87 7.60
C ASN A 38 -14.00 -0.19 7.89
N GLN A 39 -15.09 -0.94 7.78
CA GLN A 39 -16.45 -0.41 7.91
C GLN A 39 -16.78 0.03 9.33
N THR A 40 -16.05 -0.45 10.33
CA THR A 40 -16.30 -0.09 11.73
C THR A 40 -15.56 1.16 12.16
N LYS A 41 -14.59 1.61 11.37
CA LYS A 41 -13.76 2.78 11.69
C LYS A 41 -14.24 3.97 10.88
N GLN A 42 -14.46 5.10 11.56
CA GLN A 42 -14.74 6.35 10.87
C GLN A 42 -13.46 6.93 10.31
N THR A 43 -13.50 7.34 9.05
CA THR A 43 -12.35 7.95 8.38
C THR A 43 -12.70 9.37 7.95
N LEU A 44 -11.67 10.20 7.76
CA LEU A 44 -11.86 11.59 7.29
C LEU A 44 -12.32 11.60 5.84
N PHE A 45 -11.83 10.66 5.04
CA PHE A 45 -12.13 10.58 3.62
C PHE A 45 -12.66 9.21 3.26
N SER A 46 -13.50 9.14 2.25
CA SER A 46 -13.98 7.86 1.72
C SER A 46 -12.83 7.06 1.09
N VAL A 47 -13.05 5.78 0.85
CA VAL A 47 -12.06 4.94 0.18
C VAL A 47 -11.73 5.51 -1.20
N GLU A 48 -12.75 5.93 -1.94
CA GLU A 48 -12.58 6.51 -3.27
C GLU A 48 -11.77 7.79 -3.24
N GLU A 49 -12.03 8.64 -2.25
CA GLU A 49 -11.27 9.89 -2.07
C GLU A 49 -9.82 9.61 -1.72
N ARG A 50 -9.59 8.66 -0.82
CA ARG A 50 -8.22 8.27 -0.43
C ARG A 50 -7.44 7.71 -1.61
N ILE A 51 -8.04 6.82 -2.37
CA ILE A 51 -7.41 6.25 -3.58
C ILE A 51 -7.09 7.34 -4.59
N SER A 52 -8.02 8.26 -4.82
CA SER A 52 -7.83 9.35 -5.77
C SER A 52 -6.65 10.24 -5.36
N MET A 53 -6.56 10.60 -4.09
CA MET A 53 -5.45 11.42 -3.59
C MET A 53 -4.10 10.71 -3.73
N ILE A 54 -4.06 9.42 -3.44
CA ILE A 54 -2.83 8.62 -3.58
C ILE A 54 -2.40 8.55 -5.04
N LYS A 55 -3.33 8.28 -5.93
CA LYS A 55 -3.03 8.22 -7.38
C LYS A 55 -2.48 9.53 -7.89
N GLU A 56 -3.03 10.65 -7.42
CA GLU A 56 -2.60 11.97 -7.85
C GLU A 56 -1.13 12.22 -7.48
N VAL A 57 -0.71 11.85 -6.28
CA VAL A 57 0.65 12.12 -5.81
C VAL A 57 1.66 11.05 -6.21
N THR A 58 1.21 9.89 -6.70
CA THR A 58 2.09 8.79 -7.10
C THR A 58 2.10 8.52 -8.61
N ASN A 59 1.35 9.29 -9.40
CA ASN A 59 1.24 9.06 -10.83
C ASN A 59 2.57 9.21 -11.58
N LYS A 60 3.54 9.88 -11.00
CA LYS A 60 4.88 10.04 -11.56
C LYS A 60 5.72 8.76 -11.46
N TYR A 61 5.32 7.80 -10.64
CA TYR A 61 6.03 6.52 -10.51
C TYR A 61 5.33 5.47 -11.38
N GLY A 62 6.04 4.96 -12.37
CA GLY A 62 5.45 4.03 -13.33
C GLY A 62 5.14 2.64 -12.79
N ASN A 63 5.72 2.29 -11.64
CA ASN A 63 5.57 0.96 -11.04
C ASN A 63 4.77 0.96 -9.74
N VAL A 64 4.02 2.01 -9.45
CA VAL A 64 3.18 2.11 -8.26
C VAL A 64 1.72 1.94 -8.66
N LYS A 65 1.05 1.00 -8.00
CA LYS A 65 -0.38 0.75 -8.18
C LYS A 65 -1.10 1.00 -6.86
N VAL A 66 -2.37 1.38 -6.94
CA VAL A 66 -3.19 1.65 -5.75
C VAL A 66 -4.38 0.72 -5.79
N ASP A 67 -4.63 0.05 -4.68
CA ASP A 67 -5.75 -0.86 -4.53
C ASP A 67 -6.34 -0.70 -3.13
N SER A 68 -7.48 -1.32 -2.90
CA SER A 68 -8.11 -1.37 -1.58
C SER A 68 -8.31 -2.83 -1.18
N TRP A 69 -8.34 -3.07 0.13
CA TRP A 69 -8.65 -4.41 0.61
C TRP A 69 -9.43 -4.35 1.91
N SER A 70 -10.15 -5.43 2.19
CA SER A 70 -10.80 -5.66 3.48
C SER A 70 -10.45 -7.07 3.95
N GLY A 71 -10.58 -7.33 5.25
CA GLY A 71 -10.24 -8.62 5.82
C GLY A 71 -8.76 -8.72 6.17
N LEU A 72 -8.19 -9.91 6.01
CA LEU A 72 -6.80 -10.16 6.39
C LEU A 72 -5.83 -9.75 5.29
N LEU A 73 -4.80 -9.02 5.67
CA LEU A 73 -3.77 -8.58 4.73
C LEU A 73 -3.06 -9.78 4.07
N VAL A 74 -2.83 -10.86 4.83
CA VAL A 74 -2.18 -12.04 4.29
C VAL A 74 -2.99 -12.67 3.15
N ASP A 75 -4.31 -12.65 3.24
CA ASP A 75 -5.17 -13.17 2.16
C ASP A 75 -5.07 -12.32 0.92
N TYR A 76 -5.07 -11.00 1.10
CA TYR A 76 -4.88 -10.06 -0.01
C TYR A 76 -3.54 -10.34 -0.70
N CYS A 77 -2.48 -10.50 0.06
CA CYS A 77 -1.14 -10.74 -0.49
C CYS A 77 -1.06 -12.07 -1.23
N LYS A 78 -1.67 -13.13 -0.71
CA LYS A 78 -1.72 -14.42 -1.41
C LYS A 78 -2.45 -14.30 -2.74
N SER A 79 -3.58 -13.61 -2.75
CA SER A 79 -4.40 -13.45 -3.96
C SER A 79 -3.68 -12.65 -5.05
N ASN A 80 -2.76 -11.78 -4.66
CA ASN A 80 -2.05 -10.88 -5.58
C ASN A 80 -0.59 -11.26 -5.79
N ASP A 81 -0.16 -12.40 -5.27
CA ASP A 81 1.20 -12.91 -5.42
C ASP A 81 2.24 -11.92 -4.88
N ILE A 82 1.99 -11.40 -3.68
CA ILE A 82 2.87 -10.47 -2.99
C ILE A 82 3.45 -11.17 -1.78
N SER A 83 4.79 -11.20 -1.66
CA SER A 83 5.47 -11.86 -0.55
C SER A 83 6.17 -10.90 0.40
N MET A 84 6.20 -9.61 0.09
CA MET A 84 6.91 -8.62 0.90
C MET A 84 6.00 -7.47 1.30
N ILE A 85 6.18 -6.99 2.52
CA ILE A 85 5.41 -5.88 3.08
C ILE A 85 6.36 -4.82 3.62
N VAL A 86 6.02 -3.56 3.39
CA VAL A 86 6.74 -2.45 4.02
C VAL A 86 6.13 -2.22 5.40
N LYS A 87 6.97 -2.33 6.43
CA LYS A 87 6.58 -2.09 7.82
C LYS A 87 7.17 -0.77 8.30
N GLY A 88 6.34 0.26 8.33
CA GLY A 88 6.79 1.57 8.78
C GLY A 88 7.82 2.19 7.86
N LEU A 89 8.67 3.07 8.41
CA LEU A 89 9.52 3.95 7.61
C LEU A 89 10.78 3.29 7.07
N ARG A 90 11.23 2.18 7.63
CA ARG A 90 12.58 1.67 7.35
C ARG A 90 12.68 0.17 7.19
N ALA A 91 11.58 -0.55 7.36
CA ALA A 91 11.63 -2.00 7.39
C ALA A 91 10.75 -2.61 6.31
N VAL A 92 11.28 -3.62 5.65
CA VAL A 92 10.55 -4.49 4.73
C VAL A 92 10.66 -5.90 5.27
N SER A 93 9.54 -6.62 5.31
CA SER A 93 9.52 -8.00 5.78
C SER A 93 8.86 -8.91 4.77
N ASP A 94 9.35 -10.14 4.72
CA ASP A 94 8.69 -11.19 3.96
C ASP A 94 7.48 -11.71 4.75
N PHE A 95 6.42 -12.07 4.03
CA PHE A 95 5.30 -12.75 4.64
C PHE A 95 5.64 -14.21 4.87
N ASP A 96 5.25 -14.71 6.03
CA ASP A 96 5.22 -16.12 6.34
C ASP A 96 3.75 -16.57 6.24
N TYR A 97 3.46 -17.39 5.24
CA TYR A 97 2.10 -17.88 4.97
C TYR A 97 1.76 -19.15 5.75
N GLU A 98 2.66 -19.65 6.55
CA GLU A 98 2.41 -20.84 7.34
C GLU A 98 1.50 -20.62 8.56
#